data_058293bd0d6f7a874096f47743244290
#
_entry.id   058293bd0d6f7a874096f47743244290
#
_cell.length_a   1.000
_cell.length_b   1.000
_cell.length_c   1.000
_cell.angle_alpha   90.00
_cell.angle_beta   90.00
_cell.angle_gamma   90.00
#
_symmetry.space_group_name_H-M   'P 1'
#
loop_
_entity.id
_entity.type
_entity.pdbx_description
1 polymer ?
#
loop_
_entity_poly.entity_id
_entity_poly.type
_entity_poly.pdbx_seq_one_letter_code
_entity_poly.pdbx_strand_id
1 'polypeptide(L)'
;MLLLGWFMMPLASHALGCWSGKSSDGAVKANLTLPDNLYVAANIPVGTVIWQSPLQSISLYCTQSIGENVYFWVNPKKQTLASGVTIGIIFNGVTYTQNSGAIDTGIYVPWNGWAWSNLQYSIVLIKSDGAPSSGSVTVSQYPVFQLDGIGGINSAPNINFNQLITGTVNFTPGGTCNLSTNDRYTINLPTVGASQFAAVGSTLARSYLTINASNCSKGVRTATFIFSGIPDSDNPVLFANSGGSAKGVGINLGSSADGANIGANTTNNTRVVNVQGQSAQLGVFAEYVRTNTVVPGSVQTAVTINMLYQ
;
A
#
# COMPACT_ATOMS: atom_id res chain seq x y z
N MET A 1 -3.09 -60.00 26.36
CA MET A 1 -3.74 -58.81 25.79
C MET A 1 -2.77 -57.66 26.00
N LEU A 2 -1.86 -57.42 25.01
CA LEU A 2 -0.86 -56.35 25.08
C LEU A 2 -1.48 -55.06 24.51
N LEU A 3 -1.67 -54.05 25.36
CA LEU A 3 -2.04 -52.70 24.93
C LEU A 3 -0.77 -52.00 24.39
N LEU A 4 -0.67 -51.84 23.06
CA LEU A 4 0.26 -50.91 22.43
C LEU A 4 -0.22 -49.49 22.65
N GLY A 5 0.40 -48.80 23.60
CA GLY A 5 0.24 -47.34 23.75
C GLY A 5 0.93 -46.63 22.59
N TRP A 6 0.15 -46.02 21.69
CA TRP A 6 0.67 -45.13 20.68
C TRP A 6 1.06 -43.80 21.36
N PHE A 7 2.34 -43.62 21.61
CA PHE A 7 2.88 -42.28 21.93
C PHE A 7 2.75 -41.39 20.71
N MET A 8 1.72 -40.55 20.65
CA MET A 8 1.71 -39.38 19.79
C MET A 8 2.81 -38.44 20.33
N MET A 9 3.99 -38.48 19.74
CA MET A 9 4.96 -37.38 19.91
C MET A 9 4.31 -36.11 19.35
N PRO A 10 4.24 -35.02 20.12
CA PRO A 10 3.85 -33.75 19.54
C PRO A 10 4.87 -33.41 18.44
N LEU A 11 4.43 -33.31 17.20
CA LEU A 11 5.22 -32.75 16.12
C LEU A 11 5.65 -31.38 16.60
N ALA A 12 6.94 -31.17 16.80
CA ALA A 12 7.45 -29.83 17.09
C ALA A 12 7.00 -28.92 15.96
N SER A 13 6.11 -27.99 16.27
CA SER A 13 5.70 -26.95 15.35
C SER A 13 6.95 -26.13 15.04
N HIS A 14 7.52 -26.34 13.87
CA HIS A 14 8.64 -25.56 13.36
C HIS A 14 8.06 -24.20 12.91
N ALA A 15 8.07 -23.25 13.82
CA ALA A 15 7.53 -21.94 13.56
C ALA A 15 8.58 -21.04 12.89
N LEU A 16 8.19 -20.39 11.79
CA LEU A 16 8.98 -19.31 11.21
C LEU A 16 9.14 -18.21 12.25
N GLY A 17 10.35 -17.76 12.49
CA GLY A 17 10.64 -16.60 13.33
C GLY A 17 11.13 -15.43 12.50
N CYS A 18 10.62 -14.23 12.75
CA CYS A 18 11.04 -13.00 12.09
C CYS A 18 11.22 -11.86 13.10
N TRP A 19 12.32 -11.14 12.98
CA TRP A 19 12.68 -9.99 13.82
C TRP A 19 13.04 -8.79 12.95
N SER A 20 12.81 -7.58 13.47
CA SER A 20 13.36 -6.39 12.83
C SER A 20 14.87 -6.29 13.09
N GLY A 21 15.65 -5.91 12.08
CA GLY A 21 17.10 -5.81 12.18
C GLY A 21 17.83 -6.90 11.38
N LYS A 22 18.99 -7.30 11.87
CA LYS A 22 19.90 -8.23 11.16
C LYS A 22 20.17 -9.52 11.94
N SER A 23 19.48 -9.73 13.06
CA SER A 23 19.65 -10.92 13.93
C SER A 23 18.34 -11.24 14.66
N SER A 24 18.31 -12.38 15.32
CA SER A 24 17.22 -12.83 16.20
C SER A 24 17.09 -12.02 17.52
N ASP A 25 18.01 -11.09 17.78
CA ASP A 25 17.94 -10.16 18.92
C ASP A 25 17.12 -8.90 18.59
N GLY A 26 16.65 -8.80 17.34
CA GLY A 26 15.84 -7.68 16.86
C GLY A 26 14.46 -7.63 17.51
N ALA A 27 13.78 -6.50 17.35
CA ALA A 27 12.44 -6.35 17.88
C ALA A 27 11.43 -7.18 17.07
N VAL A 28 10.46 -7.78 17.77
CA VAL A 28 9.32 -8.49 17.16
C VAL A 28 8.07 -7.62 17.05
N LYS A 29 8.19 -6.33 17.37
CA LYS A 29 7.08 -5.37 17.31
C LYS A 29 7.57 -4.03 16.79
N ALA A 30 6.81 -3.45 15.87
CA ALA A 30 6.87 -2.04 15.53
C ALA A 30 5.50 -1.42 15.77
N ASN A 31 5.45 -0.17 16.21
CA ASN A 31 4.21 0.53 16.45
C ASN A 31 4.17 1.82 15.64
N LEU A 32 3.05 2.07 14.97
CA LEU A 32 2.78 3.31 14.26
C LEU A 32 1.64 4.04 14.96
N THR A 33 1.78 5.36 15.13
CA THR A 33 0.73 6.20 15.68
C THR A 33 -0.24 6.63 14.59
N LEU A 34 -1.53 6.43 14.82
CA LEU A 34 -2.60 6.92 13.95
C LEU A 34 -2.74 8.45 14.05
N PRO A 35 -3.26 9.11 13.01
CA PRO A 35 -3.60 10.53 13.09
C PRO A 35 -4.75 10.76 14.06
N ASP A 36 -4.73 11.92 14.73
CA ASP A 36 -5.74 12.27 15.75
C ASP A 36 -7.14 12.51 15.17
N ASN A 37 -7.23 12.88 13.91
CA ASN A 37 -8.50 13.19 13.24
C ASN A 37 -8.52 12.62 11.82
N LEU A 38 -9.59 11.90 11.51
CA LEU A 38 -9.93 11.46 10.16
C LEU A 38 -11.33 11.96 9.81
N TYR A 39 -11.43 12.64 8.66
CA TYR A 39 -12.71 13.00 8.09
C TYR A 39 -13.12 11.93 7.09
N VAL A 40 -14.28 11.33 7.32
CA VAL A 40 -14.81 10.28 6.45
C VAL A 40 -16.13 10.76 5.87
N ALA A 41 -16.17 10.99 4.56
CA ALA A 41 -17.40 11.36 3.89
C ALA A 41 -18.43 10.22 3.98
N ALA A 42 -19.68 10.55 4.27
CA ALA A 42 -20.75 9.56 4.48
C ALA A 42 -21.01 8.69 3.25
N ASN A 43 -20.78 9.20 2.05
CA ASN A 43 -21.03 8.56 0.76
C ASN A 43 -19.79 7.94 0.11
N ILE A 44 -18.67 7.84 0.81
CA ILE A 44 -17.48 7.17 0.30
C ILE A 44 -17.84 5.70 -0.01
N PRO A 45 -17.53 5.20 -1.22
CA PRO A 45 -17.76 3.79 -1.57
C PRO A 45 -17.00 2.83 -0.66
N VAL A 46 -17.60 1.66 -0.43
CA VAL A 46 -16.92 0.55 0.23
C VAL A 46 -15.66 0.17 -0.56
N GLY A 47 -14.56 -0.12 0.14
CA GLY A 47 -13.26 -0.41 -0.46
C GLY A 47 -12.37 0.83 -0.65
N THR A 48 -12.89 2.04 -0.44
CA THR A 48 -12.07 3.26 -0.53
C THR A 48 -11.08 3.36 0.62
N VAL A 49 -9.82 3.66 0.32
CA VAL A 49 -8.81 3.98 1.33
C VAL A 49 -9.14 5.34 1.94
N ILE A 50 -9.41 5.36 3.25
CA ILE A 50 -9.73 6.57 4.00
C ILE A 50 -8.52 7.18 4.70
N TRP A 51 -7.47 6.42 4.86
CA TRP A 51 -6.17 6.87 5.35
C TRP A 51 -5.07 5.89 4.93
N GLN A 52 -3.90 6.44 4.67
CA GLN A 52 -2.69 5.67 4.35
C GLN A 52 -1.51 6.23 5.12
N SER A 53 -0.72 5.35 5.73
CA SER A 53 0.54 5.74 6.37
C SER A 53 1.57 6.16 5.33
N PRO A 54 2.59 6.95 5.71
CA PRO A 54 3.82 7.01 4.94
C PRO A 54 4.36 5.60 4.68
N LEU A 55 5.17 5.46 3.62
CA LEU A 55 5.85 4.20 3.33
C LEU A 55 6.70 3.77 4.53
N GLN A 56 6.43 2.59 5.04
CA GLN A 56 7.22 1.95 6.08
C GLN A 56 8.32 1.12 5.41
N SER A 57 9.51 1.15 5.96
CA SER A 57 10.62 0.29 5.54
C SER A 57 11.20 -0.38 6.76
N ILE A 58 11.31 -1.69 6.71
CA ILE A 58 11.81 -2.50 7.82
C ILE A 58 12.85 -3.48 7.31
N SER A 59 14.00 -3.52 7.96
CA SER A 59 14.95 -4.62 7.80
C SER A 59 14.44 -5.81 8.57
N LEU A 60 14.38 -6.96 7.92
CA LEU A 60 13.91 -8.22 8.51
C LEU A 60 15.03 -9.25 8.52
N TYR A 61 15.15 -9.96 9.62
CA TYR A 61 15.90 -11.20 9.76
C TYR A 61 14.92 -12.30 10.11
N CYS A 62 14.82 -13.33 9.27
CA CYS A 62 13.93 -14.46 9.50
C CYS A 62 14.72 -15.77 9.53
N THR A 63 14.30 -16.70 10.39
CA THR A 63 14.88 -18.05 10.50
C THR A 63 13.79 -19.11 10.46
N GLN A 64 14.13 -20.28 9.95
CA GLN A 64 13.21 -21.40 9.87
C GLN A 64 13.98 -22.71 9.82
N SER A 65 13.39 -23.78 10.36
CA SER A 65 13.91 -25.16 10.24
C SER A 65 13.41 -25.90 8.99
N ILE A 66 12.33 -25.41 8.35
CA ILE A 66 11.79 -25.92 7.09
C ILE A 66 11.87 -24.78 6.06
N GLY A 67 12.35 -25.06 4.83
CA GLY A 67 12.44 -24.01 3.81
C GLY A 67 11.04 -23.54 3.39
N GLU A 68 10.75 -22.24 3.56
CA GLU A 68 9.48 -21.65 3.16
C GLU A 68 9.59 -20.13 2.90
N ASN A 69 8.57 -19.55 2.26
CA ASN A 69 8.43 -18.10 2.11
C ASN A 69 7.84 -17.48 3.38
N VAL A 70 8.18 -16.21 3.58
CA VAL A 70 7.58 -15.35 4.60
C VAL A 70 6.31 -14.72 4.05
N TYR A 71 5.23 -14.70 4.82
CA TYR A 71 3.95 -14.14 4.42
C TYR A 71 3.49 -13.06 5.38
N PHE A 72 2.80 -12.05 4.85
CA PHE A 72 1.96 -11.19 5.67
C PHE A 72 0.64 -11.89 5.99
N TRP A 73 0.25 -11.84 7.24
CA TRP A 73 -1.06 -12.20 7.73
C TRP A 73 -1.73 -10.94 8.27
N VAL A 74 -2.57 -10.30 7.44
CA VAL A 74 -3.22 -9.03 7.80
C VAL A 74 -4.33 -9.28 8.81
N ASN A 75 -4.41 -8.40 9.83
CA ASN A 75 -5.33 -8.52 10.97
C ASN A 75 -5.35 -9.93 11.57
N PRO A 76 -4.22 -10.42 12.09
CA PRO A 76 -4.02 -11.81 12.48
C PRO A 76 -5.01 -12.27 13.57
N LYS A 77 -5.52 -11.36 14.37
CA LYS A 77 -6.49 -11.64 15.44
C LYS A 77 -7.95 -11.46 14.99
N LYS A 78 -8.19 -11.10 13.73
CA LYS A 78 -9.52 -10.82 13.16
C LYS A 78 -10.36 -9.86 14.02
N GLN A 79 -9.71 -8.86 14.60
CA GLN A 79 -10.35 -7.86 15.45
C GLN A 79 -11.01 -6.77 14.57
N THR A 80 -12.12 -6.24 15.01
CA THR A 80 -12.74 -5.06 14.42
C THR A 80 -12.03 -3.83 14.95
N LEU A 81 -11.53 -2.97 14.07
CA LEU A 81 -10.90 -1.71 14.46
C LEU A 81 -11.99 -0.68 14.84
N ALA A 82 -12.95 -0.47 13.95
CA ALA A 82 -14.10 0.40 14.13
C ALA A 82 -15.24 -0.04 13.21
N SER A 83 -16.48 0.32 13.54
CA SER A 83 -17.61 0.11 12.63
C SER A 83 -17.35 0.83 11.30
N GLY A 84 -17.58 0.16 10.18
CA GLY A 84 -17.38 0.71 8.84
C GLY A 84 -15.93 0.97 8.43
N VAL A 85 -14.94 0.47 9.19
CA VAL A 85 -13.51 0.62 8.89
C VAL A 85 -12.79 -0.70 9.03
N THR A 86 -12.04 -1.05 8.00
CA THR A 86 -11.16 -2.22 7.97
C THR A 86 -9.70 -1.79 7.83
N ILE A 87 -8.80 -2.53 8.50
CA ILE A 87 -7.36 -2.37 8.36
C ILE A 87 -6.86 -3.16 7.15
N GLY A 88 -5.86 -2.63 6.47
CA GLY A 88 -5.15 -3.28 5.38
C GLY A 88 -3.72 -2.83 5.27
N ILE A 89 -3.03 -3.38 4.29
CA ILE A 89 -1.70 -2.94 3.85
C ILE A 89 -1.70 -2.72 2.35
N ILE A 90 -0.83 -1.83 1.88
CA ILE A 90 -0.43 -1.77 0.48
C ILE A 90 0.96 -2.35 0.39
N PHE A 91 1.10 -3.37 -0.44
CA PHE A 91 2.38 -4.02 -0.73
C PHE A 91 2.50 -4.22 -2.24
N ASN A 92 3.62 -3.78 -2.83
CA ASN A 92 3.85 -3.79 -4.28
C ASN A 92 2.69 -3.17 -5.09
N GLY A 93 2.11 -2.07 -4.59
CA GLY A 93 1.01 -1.36 -5.25
C GLY A 93 -0.36 -2.02 -5.13
N VAL A 94 -0.47 -3.17 -4.47
CA VAL A 94 -1.74 -3.89 -4.26
C VAL A 94 -2.20 -3.74 -2.82
N THR A 95 -3.50 -3.51 -2.64
CA THR A 95 -4.12 -3.42 -1.31
C THR A 95 -4.58 -4.79 -0.84
N TYR A 96 -4.16 -5.17 0.36
CA TYR A 96 -4.49 -6.43 1.00
C TYR A 96 -5.18 -6.21 2.35
N THR A 97 -6.13 -7.08 2.66
CA THR A 97 -6.88 -7.08 3.93
C THR A 97 -6.85 -8.47 4.55
N GLN A 98 -7.50 -8.64 5.70
CA GLN A 98 -7.65 -9.96 6.34
C GLN A 98 -8.27 -11.04 5.43
N ASN A 99 -9.02 -10.64 4.41
CA ASN A 99 -9.68 -11.57 3.49
C ASN A 99 -8.75 -12.03 2.35
N SER A 100 -7.56 -11.45 2.25
CA SER A 100 -6.57 -11.80 1.22
C SER A 100 -5.80 -13.09 1.52
N GLY A 101 -5.93 -13.63 2.75
CA GLY A 101 -5.19 -14.81 3.18
C GLY A 101 -3.70 -14.51 3.41
N ALA A 102 -2.86 -15.51 3.12
CA ALA A 102 -1.40 -15.38 3.16
C ALA A 102 -0.91 -14.59 1.94
N ILE A 103 -0.20 -13.48 2.17
CA ILE A 103 0.36 -12.62 1.12
C ILE A 103 1.87 -12.85 1.08
N ASP A 104 2.38 -13.43 -0.01
CA ASP A 104 3.80 -13.72 -0.17
C ASP A 104 4.62 -12.43 -0.22
N THR A 105 5.63 -12.33 0.63
CA THR A 105 6.56 -11.19 0.66
C THR A 105 7.67 -11.31 -0.38
N GLY A 106 7.83 -12.48 -1.02
CA GLY A 106 8.96 -12.82 -1.88
C GLY A 106 10.26 -13.15 -1.11
N ILE A 107 10.22 -13.18 0.22
CA ILE A 107 11.38 -13.52 1.05
C ILE A 107 11.34 -15.02 1.33
N TYR A 108 12.30 -15.77 0.80
CA TYR A 108 12.45 -17.20 1.05
C TYR A 108 13.50 -17.45 2.15
N VAL A 109 13.12 -18.21 3.16
CA VAL A 109 14.03 -18.68 4.21
C VAL A 109 14.41 -20.13 3.90
N PRO A 110 15.70 -20.44 3.67
CA PRO A 110 16.11 -21.79 3.36
C PRO A 110 15.98 -22.74 4.56
N TRP A 111 15.96 -24.04 4.29
CA TRP A 111 15.89 -25.07 5.31
C TRP A 111 17.06 -24.97 6.31
N ASN A 112 16.76 -25.00 7.60
CA ASN A 112 17.70 -24.76 8.70
C ASN A 112 18.57 -23.49 8.48
N GLY A 113 17.99 -22.48 7.84
CA GLY A 113 18.71 -21.29 7.43
C GLY A 113 18.05 -20.00 7.92
N TRP A 114 18.54 -18.93 7.34
CA TRP A 114 18.05 -17.59 7.60
C TRP A 114 17.99 -16.78 6.30
N ALA A 115 17.16 -15.74 6.31
CA ALA A 115 17.11 -14.72 5.28
C ALA A 115 17.15 -13.34 5.92
N TRP A 116 17.82 -12.41 5.25
CA TRP A 116 17.77 -10.99 5.58
C TRP A 116 17.28 -10.22 4.37
N SER A 117 16.33 -9.31 4.58
CA SER A 117 15.76 -8.49 3.51
C SER A 117 15.19 -7.19 4.05
N ASN A 118 14.96 -6.22 3.16
CA ASN A 118 14.18 -5.02 3.45
C ASN A 118 12.77 -5.21 2.90
N LEU A 119 11.77 -4.97 3.76
CA LEU A 119 10.37 -5.06 3.41
C LEU A 119 9.75 -3.66 3.46
N GLN A 120 9.07 -3.26 2.39
CA GLN A 120 8.40 -1.97 2.27
C GLN A 120 6.90 -2.16 2.13
N TYR A 121 6.12 -1.38 2.86
CA TYR A 121 4.66 -1.41 2.84
C TYR A 121 4.08 -0.12 3.36
N SER A 122 2.80 0.14 3.08
CA SER A 122 2.01 1.17 3.77
C SER A 122 0.84 0.52 4.49
N ILE A 123 0.45 1.09 5.63
CA ILE A 123 -0.74 0.68 6.37
C ILE A 123 -1.90 1.52 5.86
N VAL A 124 -3.08 0.92 5.67
CA VAL A 124 -4.27 1.63 5.22
C VAL A 124 -5.47 1.36 6.11
N LEU A 125 -6.30 2.37 6.29
CA LEU A 125 -7.67 2.24 6.76
C LEU A 125 -8.59 2.32 5.55
N ILE A 126 -9.52 1.39 5.45
CA ILE A 126 -10.38 1.20 4.29
C ILE A 126 -11.83 1.26 4.76
N LYS A 127 -12.67 1.97 4.02
CA LYS A 127 -14.10 1.96 4.20
C LYS A 127 -14.63 0.54 3.99
N SER A 128 -15.27 -0.02 5.02
CA SER A 128 -16.02 -1.29 4.94
C SER A 128 -17.52 -1.04 4.96
N ASP A 129 -18.33 -2.11 4.99
CA ASP A 129 -19.76 -2.00 5.08
C ASP A 129 -20.21 -1.23 6.34
N GLY A 130 -21.28 -0.46 6.19
CA GLY A 130 -21.77 0.44 7.23
C GLY A 130 -21.17 1.84 7.16
N ALA A 131 -21.75 2.76 7.93
CA ALA A 131 -21.17 4.08 8.13
C ALA A 131 -20.03 3.97 9.16
N PRO A 132 -18.88 4.65 8.94
CA PRO A 132 -17.94 4.84 10.02
C PRO A 132 -18.69 5.48 11.18
N SER A 133 -18.51 4.95 12.39
CA SER A 133 -19.13 5.55 13.58
C SER A 133 -18.63 6.99 13.69
N SER A 134 -19.55 7.93 13.82
CA SER A 134 -19.19 9.26 14.33
C SER A 134 -18.74 9.05 15.76
N GLY A 135 -17.58 9.59 16.11
CA GLY A 135 -17.05 9.48 17.45
C GLY A 135 -15.57 9.13 17.50
N SER A 136 -15.10 8.79 18.67
CA SER A 136 -13.70 8.50 18.95
C SER A 136 -13.48 7.00 19.06
N VAL A 137 -12.46 6.47 18.36
CA VAL A 137 -11.99 5.11 18.50
C VAL A 137 -10.54 5.12 18.97
N THR A 138 -10.31 4.58 20.15
CA THR A 138 -8.96 4.43 20.71
C THR A 138 -8.50 2.99 20.52
N VAL A 139 -7.35 2.81 19.91
CA VAL A 139 -6.69 1.51 19.75
C VAL A 139 -5.34 1.53 20.46
N SER A 140 -5.03 0.45 21.14
CA SER A 140 -3.74 0.24 21.79
C SER A 140 -3.14 -1.05 21.31
N GLN A 141 -1.99 -0.97 20.65
CA GLN A 141 -1.27 -2.11 20.12
C GLN A 141 -2.17 -3.02 19.23
N TYR A 142 -2.99 -2.40 18.38
CA TYR A 142 -3.83 -3.14 17.44
C TYR A 142 -2.96 -3.78 16.34
N PRO A 143 -3.05 -5.11 16.13
CA PRO A 143 -2.20 -5.80 15.18
C PRO A 143 -2.65 -5.56 13.74
N VAL A 144 -1.80 -4.89 12.95
CA VAL A 144 -2.02 -4.68 11.52
C VAL A 144 -1.74 -5.96 10.75
N PHE A 145 -0.56 -6.55 10.99
CA PHE A 145 -0.17 -7.84 10.44
C PHE A 145 0.87 -8.54 11.34
N GLN A 146 0.96 -9.84 11.15
CA GLN A 146 2.07 -10.68 11.62
C GLN A 146 2.78 -11.25 10.41
N LEU A 147 4.10 -11.39 10.50
CA LEU A 147 4.88 -12.17 9.54
C LEU A 147 4.99 -13.60 10.03
N ASP A 148 4.66 -14.55 9.14
CA ASP A 148 4.65 -15.98 9.46
C ASP A 148 4.80 -16.83 8.19
N GLY A 149 4.90 -18.16 8.35
CA GLY A 149 4.93 -19.10 7.25
C GLY A 149 3.56 -19.33 6.60
N ILE A 150 3.53 -20.13 5.52
CA ILE A 150 2.29 -20.47 4.79
C ILE A 150 1.31 -21.29 5.64
N GLY A 151 1.79 -22.01 6.63
CA GLY A 151 0.99 -22.82 7.54
C GLY A 151 0.05 -22.03 8.45
N GLY A 152 0.14 -20.72 8.44
CA GLY A 152 -0.68 -19.82 9.23
C GLY A 152 0.05 -19.24 10.44
N ILE A 153 -0.71 -18.51 11.24
CA ILE A 153 -0.16 -17.76 12.38
C ILE A 153 0.20 -18.70 13.51
N ASN A 154 1.47 -18.70 13.89
CA ASN A 154 1.89 -19.36 15.10
C ASN A 154 1.75 -18.43 16.31
N SER A 155 1.61 -19.01 17.49
CA SER A 155 1.45 -18.30 18.76
C SER A 155 2.73 -18.21 19.58
N ALA A 156 3.87 -18.62 19.02
CA ALA A 156 5.13 -18.61 19.74
C ALA A 156 5.50 -17.17 20.17
N PRO A 157 5.74 -16.92 21.46
CA PRO A 157 6.00 -15.58 21.93
C PRO A 157 7.40 -15.12 21.48
N ASN A 158 7.47 -13.83 21.11
CA ASN A 158 8.73 -13.13 20.83
C ASN A 158 9.57 -13.65 19.66
N ILE A 159 8.97 -14.34 18.71
CA ILE A 159 9.65 -14.78 17.48
C ILE A 159 9.02 -14.26 16.18
N ASN A 160 7.80 -13.76 16.23
CA ASN A 160 7.08 -13.31 15.04
C ASN A 160 6.95 -11.79 15.02
N PHE A 161 7.49 -11.18 13.99
CA PHE A 161 7.35 -9.73 13.82
C PHE A 161 5.89 -9.35 13.60
N ASN A 162 5.42 -8.40 14.41
CA ASN A 162 4.09 -7.81 14.36
C ASN A 162 4.18 -6.30 14.12
N GLN A 163 3.49 -5.81 13.11
CA GLN A 163 3.22 -4.39 12.97
C GLN A 163 1.97 -4.03 13.76
N LEU A 164 2.10 -3.08 14.64
CA LEU A 164 1.01 -2.58 15.49
C LEU A 164 0.69 -1.13 15.15
N ILE A 165 -0.54 -0.72 15.49
CA ILE A 165 -0.94 0.69 15.50
C ILE A 165 -1.49 1.04 16.89
N THR A 166 -1.28 2.31 17.27
CA THR A 166 -1.79 2.88 18.52
C THR A 166 -2.25 4.30 18.24
N GLY A 167 -3.30 4.73 18.90
CA GLY A 167 -3.79 6.11 18.83
C GLY A 167 -5.28 6.21 19.04
N THR A 168 -5.76 7.44 19.08
CA THR A 168 -7.18 7.76 19.12
C THR A 168 -7.54 8.45 17.80
N VAL A 169 -8.47 7.87 17.08
CA VAL A 169 -8.98 8.43 15.83
C VAL A 169 -10.38 8.98 16.08
N ASN A 170 -10.56 10.25 15.76
CA ASN A 170 -11.87 10.88 15.78
C ASN A 170 -12.46 10.83 14.37
N PHE A 171 -13.47 10.02 14.17
CA PHE A 171 -14.21 9.98 12.91
C PHE A 171 -15.25 11.09 12.90
N THR A 172 -15.07 12.05 12.01
CA THR A 172 -16.05 13.11 11.78
C THR A 172 -16.71 12.90 10.43
N PRO A 173 -18.04 12.96 10.31
CA PRO A 173 -18.68 12.98 9.00
C PRO A 173 -18.09 14.16 8.21
N GLY A 174 -17.26 13.85 7.23
CA GLY A 174 -16.64 14.88 6.39
C GLY A 174 -17.60 15.40 5.34
N GLY A 175 -17.34 16.60 4.85
CA GLY A 175 -17.93 17.09 3.62
C GLY A 175 -17.52 16.22 2.42
N THR A 176 -18.11 16.48 1.28
CA THR A 176 -17.81 15.80 0.02
C THR A 176 -17.29 16.79 -1.00
N CYS A 177 -16.45 16.34 -1.91
CA CYS A 177 -16.21 16.97 -3.21
C CYS A 177 -16.51 15.94 -4.30
N ASN A 178 -16.89 16.38 -5.48
CA ASN A 178 -17.08 15.52 -6.64
C ASN A 178 -15.87 15.65 -7.57
N LEU A 179 -15.34 14.54 -8.08
CA LEU A 179 -14.41 14.59 -9.20
C LEU A 179 -15.15 15.01 -10.46
N SER A 180 -14.58 15.97 -11.21
CA SER A 180 -15.23 16.62 -12.37
C SER A 180 -15.19 15.72 -13.55
N THR A 181 -15.66 14.85 -14.02
CA THR A 181 -15.60 14.02 -15.25
C THR A 181 -15.84 12.54 -14.99
N ASN A 182 -17.05 12.15 -14.62
CA ASN A 182 -17.44 10.73 -14.55
C ASN A 182 -16.34 9.81 -14.03
N ASP A 183 -15.55 10.30 -13.05
CA ASP A 183 -14.44 9.62 -12.36
C ASP A 183 -13.31 9.11 -13.27
N ARG A 184 -13.15 9.65 -14.48
CA ARG A 184 -12.08 9.27 -15.41
C ARG A 184 -11.34 10.47 -15.97
N TYR A 185 -10.02 10.40 -15.95
CA TYR A 185 -9.11 11.33 -16.59
C TYR A 185 -8.20 10.57 -17.55
N THR A 186 -7.86 11.16 -18.68
CA THR A 186 -6.93 10.56 -19.67
C THR A 186 -5.83 11.55 -20.00
N ILE A 187 -4.59 11.12 -19.88
CA ILE A 187 -3.41 11.85 -20.38
C ILE A 187 -2.94 11.14 -21.64
N ASN A 188 -3.00 11.83 -22.77
CA ASN A 188 -2.46 11.32 -24.02
C ASN A 188 -1.01 11.78 -24.15
N LEU A 189 -0.10 10.82 -24.23
CA LEU A 189 1.30 11.09 -24.50
C LEU A 189 1.57 11.03 -26.01
N PRO A 190 2.35 11.97 -26.58
CA PRO A 190 2.75 11.95 -27.97
C PRO A 190 3.51 10.67 -28.34
N THR A 191 3.37 10.25 -29.59
CA THR A 191 4.18 9.14 -30.12
C THR A 191 5.65 9.55 -30.21
N VAL A 192 6.54 8.70 -29.74
CA VAL A 192 7.99 8.89 -29.76
C VAL A 192 8.71 7.71 -30.43
N GLY A 193 9.82 7.95 -31.07
CA GLY A 193 10.66 6.89 -31.63
C GLY A 193 11.53 6.25 -30.53
N ALA A 194 11.70 4.93 -30.58
CA ALA A 194 12.55 4.21 -29.63
C ALA A 194 14.00 4.74 -29.61
N SER A 195 14.50 5.23 -30.74
CA SER A 195 15.85 5.82 -30.86
C SER A 195 16.00 7.17 -30.17
N GLN A 196 14.93 7.82 -29.78
CA GLN A 196 14.98 9.10 -29.06
C GLN A 196 15.33 8.92 -27.57
N PHE A 197 15.21 7.72 -27.04
CA PHE A 197 15.63 7.42 -25.67
C PHE A 197 17.14 7.23 -25.58
N ALA A 198 17.84 8.21 -25.02
CA ALA A 198 19.31 8.21 -24.95
C ALA A 198 19.88 7.09 -24.03
N ALA A 199 19.36 6.97 -22.81
CA ALA A 199 19.84 6.01 -21.81
C ALA A 199 18.69 5.58 -20.88
N VAL A 200 18.94 4.56 -20.06
CA VAL A 200 18.04 4.22 -18.94
C VAL A 200 17.91 5.45 -18.02
N GLY A 201 16.67 5.76 -17.63
CA GLY A 201 16.32 6.96 -16.88
C GLY A 201 16.01 8.20 -17.74
N SER A 202 16.26 8.19 -19.06
CA SER A 202 15.87 9.31 -19.93
C SER A 202 14.35 9.40 -20.06
N THR A 203 13.84 10.66 -20.08
CA THR A 203 12.41 10.97 -20.15
C THR A 203 12.04 11.60 -21.49
N LEU A 204 10.82 11.34 -21.97
CA LEU A 204 10.30 11.92 -23.21
C LEU A 204 8.80 12.19 -23.11
N ALA A 205 8.34 13.16 -23.93
CA ALA A 205 6.91 13.37 -24.23
C ALA A 205 6.06 13.70 -23.00
N ARG A 206 6.49 14.67 -22.19
CA ARG A 206 5.70 15.14 -21.05
C ARG A 206 4.39 15.79 -21.51
N SER A 207 3.29 15.34 -20.90
CA SER A 207 1.95 15.89 -21.08
C SER A 207 1.33 16.21 -19.72
N TYR A 208 0.48 17.23 -19.67
CA TYR A 208 -0.10 17.76 -18.44
C TYR A 208 -1.60 17.52 -18.38
N LEU A 209 -2.12 17.41 -17.16
CA LEU A 209 -3.53 17.31 -16.85
C LEU A 209 -3.83 18.02 -15.53
N THR A 210 -5.00 18.64 -15.43
CA THR A 210 -5.53 19.14 -14.15
C THR A 210 -6.67 18.23 -13.69
N ILE A 211 -6.53 17.67 -12.49
CA ILE A 211 -7.56 16.92 -11.80
C ILE A 211 -8.36 17.93 -10.97
N ASN A 212 -9.67 17.99 -11.20
CA ASN A 212 -10.55 18.93 -10.53
C ASN A 212 -11.48 18.19 -9.56
N ALA A 213 -11.48 18.60 -8.31
CA ALA A 213 -12.53 18.30 -7.35
C ALA A 213 -13.44 19.53 -7.22
N SER A 214 -14.73 19.35 -7.39
CA SER A 214 -15.73 20.42 -7.39
C SER A 214 -16.89 20.11 -6.44
N ASN A 215 -17.76 21.10 -6.21
CA ASN A 215 -18.89 20.98 -5.30
C ASN A 215 -18.51 20.51 -3.89
N CYS A 216 -17.35 20.97 -3.43
CA CYS A 216 -16.91 20.67 -2.07
C CYS A 216 -17.89 21.26 -1.05
N SER A 217 -18.28 20.45 -0.08
CA SER A 217 -19.17 20.89 0.99
C SER A 217 -18.54 22.02 1.81
N LYS A 218 -19.38 22.86 2.39
CA LYS A 218 -18.92 23.89 3.34
C LYS A 218 -18.15 23.23 4.47
N GLY A 219 -16.94 23.73 4.75
CA GLY A 219 -16.09 23.21 5.84
C GLY A 219 -14.94 22.33 5.36
N VAL A 220 -14.98 21.78 4.15
CA VAL A 220 -13.83 21.11 3.54
C VAL A 220 -12.76 22.16 3.23
N ARG A 221 -11.60 22.01 3.81
CA ARG A 221 -10.44 22.92 3.66
C ARG A 221 -9.36 22.35 2.77
N THR A 222 -9.20 21.04 2.77
CA THR A 222 -8.19 20.35 1.97
C THR A 222 -8.76 19.12 1.28
N ALA A 223 -8.26 18.84 0.09
CA ALA A 223 -8.46 17.59 -0.64
C ALA A 223 -7.09 16.87 -0.75
N THR A 224 -7.04 15.64 -0.31
CA THR A 224 -5.85 14.79 -0.38
C THR A 224 -6.05 13.75 -1.47
N PHE A 225 -5.23 13.79 -2.50
CA PHE A 225 -5.24 12.84 -3.61
C PHE A 225 -4.18 11.77 -3.33
N ILE A 226 -4.59 10.50 -3.34
CA ILE A 226 -3.74 9.34 -3.14
C ILE A 226 -3.75 8.52 -4.42
N PHE A 227 -2.56 8.34 -5.01
CA PHE A 227 -2.39 7.63 -6.26
C PHE A 227 -1.91 6.21 -6.03
N SER A 228 -2.43 5.26 -6.81
CA SER A 228 -2.00 3.87 -6.80
C SER A 228 -2.07 3.26 -8.20
N GLY A 229 -1.23 2.27 -8.46
CA GLY A 229 -1.19 1.57 -9.74
C GLY A 229 -0.18 0.44 -9.71
N ILE A 230 0.05 -0.19 -10.84
CA ILE A 230 1.01 -1.30 -10.97
C ILE A 230 2.42 -0.71 -11.11
N PRO A 231 3.37 -1.04 -10.21
CA PRO A 231 4.76 -0.62 -10.34
C PRO A 231 5.45 -1.28 -11.54
N ASP A 232 6.34 -0.53 -12.19
CA ASP A 232 7.22 -1.08 -13.22
C ASP A 232 8.25 -2.03 -12.60
N SER A 233 8.54 -3.16 -13.26
CA SER A 233 9.42 -4.21 -12.74
C SER A 233 10.89 -3.79 -12.64
N ASP A 234 11.34 -2.91 -13.55
CA ASP A 234 12.73 -2.44 -13.60
C ASP A 234 12.93 -1.18 -12.72
N ASN A 235 11.86 -0.39 -12.53
CA ASN A 235 11.87 0.80 -11.66
C ASN A 235 10.53 0.96 -10.94
N PRO A 236 10.38 0.43 -9.73
CA PRO A 236 9.10 0.39 -9.00
C PRO A 236 8.47 1.75 -8.67
N VAL A 237 9.20 2.85 -8.77
CA VAL A 237 8.62 4.21 -8.62
C VAL A 237 7.74 4.57 -9.81
N LEU A 238 8.01 4.03 -10.99
CA LEU A 238 7.25 4.27 -12.21
C LEU A 238 6.03 3.37 -12.30
N PHE A 239 5.02 3.82 -13.05
CA PHE A 239 3.85 3.01 -13.38
C PHE A 239 4.19 2.12 -14.59
N ALA A 240 3.86 0.83 -14.47
CA ALA A 240 4.11 -0.15 -15.51
C ALA A 240 3.29 0.11 -16.78
N ASN A 241 3.83 -0.23 -17.94
CA ASN A 241 3.05 -0.40 -19.17
C ASN A 241 2.21 -1.68 -19.08
N SER A 242 1.10 -1.65 -18.34
CA SER A 242 0.28 -2.82 -18.02
C SER A 242 -0.73 -3.21 -19.10
N GLY A 243 -1.08 -2.27 -19.98
CA GLY A 243 -2.06 -2.48 -21.05
C GLY A 243 -1.49 -2.36 -22.45
N GLY A 244 -0.17 -2.15 -22.60
CA GLY A 244 0.50 -1.94 -23.88
C GLY A 244 1.51 -3.03 -24.24
N SER A 245 1.98 -3.04 -25.48
CA SER A 245 2.93 -4.03 -26.02
C SER A 245 4.39 -3.60 -25.95
N ALA A 246 4.69 -2.31 -25.76
CA ALA A 246 6.06 -1.81 -25.64
C ALA A 246 6.76 -2.40 -24.42
N LYS A 247 8.10 -2.58 -24.50
CA LYS A 247 8.94 -3.04 -23.39
C LYS A 247 10.04 -2.04 -23.10
N GLY A 248 10.59 -2.08 -21.87
CA GLY A 248 11.68 -1.22 -21.42
C GLY A 248 11.30 0.26 -21.25
N VAL A 249 10.00 0.52 -21.07
CA VAL A 249 9.44 1.87 -20.86
C VAL A 249 8.41 1.81 -19.73
N GLY A 250 8.61 2.63 -18.71
CA GLY A 250 7.62 2.92 -17.66
C GLY A 250 7.04 4.32 -17.84
N ILE A 251 6.01 4.63 -17.06
CA ILE A 251 5.37 5.96 -17.02
C ILE A 251 5.72 6.65 -15.71
N ASN A 252 6.35 7.80 -15.80
CA ASN A 252 6.49 8.72 -14.68
C ASN A 252 5.24 9.59 -14.57
N LEU A 253 4.60 9.56 -13.41
CA LEU A 253 3.56 10.52 -13.02
C LEU A 253 4.19 11.51 -12.04
N GLY A 254 3.91 12.79 -12.17
CA GLY A 254 4.42 13.79 -11.25
C GLY A 254 3.46 14.94 -11.03
N SER A 255 3.71 15.70 -9.98
CA SER A 255 2.96 16.91 -9.65
C SER A 255 3.51 18.08 -10.45
N SER A 256 2.62 18.87 -11.07
CA SER A 256 3.01 20.08 -11.81
C SER A 256 3.46 21.23 -10.88
N ALA A 257 3.10 21.18 -9.60
CA ALA A 257 3.39 22.23 -8.64
C ALA A 257 4.85 22.26 -8.18
N ASP A 258 5.45 21.07 -7.99
CA ASP A 258 6.78 20.89 -7.42
C ASP A 258 7.71 20.05 -8.31
N GLY A 259 7.17 19.49 -9.40
CA GLY A 259 7.91 18.55 -10.27
C GLY A 259 8.18 17.20 -9.64
N ALA A 260 7.71 16.96 -8.42
CA ALA A 260 8.02 15.73 -7.69
C ALA A 260 7.23 14.53 -8.23
N ASN A 261 7.92 13.40 -8.35
CA ASN A 261 7.32 12.16 -8.81
C ASN A 261 6.27 11.64 -7.83
N ILE A 262 5.24 11.01 -8.37
CA ILE A 262 4.18 10.30 -7.67
C ILE A 262 4.42 8.80 -7.93
N GLY A 263 4.90 8.09 -6.93
CA GLY A 263 5.35 6.71 -7.11
C GLY A 263 4.22 5.68 -7.15
N ALA A 264 4.32 4.74 -8.08
CA ALA A 264 3.42 3.59 -8.17
C ALA A 264 3.56 2.65 -6.96
N ASN A 265 4.77 2.58 -6.39
CA ASN A 265 5.12 1.79 -5.20
C ASN A 265 4.76 2.48 -3.86
N THR A 266 3.82 3.42 -3.87
CA THR A 266 3.38 4.24 -2.74
C THR A 266 4.38 5.30 -2.24
N THR A 267 5.59 5.36 -2.82
CA THR A 267 6.55 6.42 -2.50
C THR A 267 6.01 7.77 -3.00
N ASN A 268 5.85 8.74 -2.10
CA ASN A 268 5.41 10.10 -2.43
C ASN A 268 4.11 10.14 -3.27
N ASN A 269 3.21 9.21 -3.04
CA ASN A 269 1.99 9.01 -3.83
C ASN A 269 0.81 9.88 -3.38
N THR A 270 1.01 10.78 -2.43
CA THR A 270 -0.04 11.63 -1.84
C THR A 270 0.21 13.09 -2.18
N ARG A 271 -0.87 13.81 -2.55
CA ARG A 271 -0.86 15.26 -2.77
C ARG A 271 -2.00 15.91 -2.02
N VAL A 272 -1.69 16.91 -1.22
CA VAL A 272 -2.67 17.71 -0.47
C VAL A 272 -2.85 19.04 -1.17
N VAL A 273 -4.09 19.40 -1.45
CA VAL A 273 -4.47 20.64 -2.13
C VAL A 273 -5.50 21.38 -1.28
N ASN A 274 -5.32 22.69 -1.11
CA ASN A 274 -6.29 23.52 -0.41
C ASN A 274 -7.56 23.71 -1.27
N VAL A 275 -8.71 23.56 -0.63
CA VAL A 275 -10.00 23.87 -1.25
C VAL A 275 -10.19 25.39 -1.25
N GLN A 276 -10.38 25.96 -2.42
CA GLN A 276 -10.70 27.38 -2.61
C GLN A 276 -12.13 27.51 -3.12
N GLY A 277 -12.95 28.21 -2.35
CA GLY A 277 -14.38 28.24 -2.62
C GLY A 277 -15.02 26.87 -2.39
N GLN A 278 -15.40 26.19 -3.45
CA GLN A 278 -15.95 24.83 -3.45
C GLN A 278 -15.19 23.92 -4.43
N SER A 279 -13.90 24.19 -4.67
CA SER A 279 -13.10 23.40 -5.59
C SER A 279 -11.66 23.24 -5.13
N ALA A 280 -11.04 22.15 -5.54
CA ALA A 280 -9.60 21.90 -5.42
C ALA A 280 -9.07 21.41 -6.77
N GLN A 281 -7.88 21.88 -7.16
CA GLN A 281 -7.27 21.55 -8.43
C GLN A 281 -5.87 21.02 -8.22
N LEU A 282 -5.60 19.85 -8.76
CA LEU A 282 -4.27 19.25 -8.75
C LEU A 282 -3.75 19.13 -10.18
N GLY A 283 -2.70 19.89 -10.50
CA GLY A 283 -1.96 19.72 -11.74
C GLY A 283 -1.02 18.51 -11.65
N VAL A 284 -1.10 17.64 -12.65
CA VAL A 284 -0.19 16.49 -12.79
C VAL A 284 0.40 16.47 -14.20
N PHE A 285 1.52 15.77 -14.36
CA PHE A 285 2.09 15.45 -15.66
C PHE A 285 2.40 13.96 -15.74
N ALA A 286 2.38 13.44 -16.96
CA ALA A 286 2.91 12.11 -17.25
C ALA A 286 3.95 12.20 -18.37
N GLU A 287 4.93 11.28 -18.35
CA GLU A 287 5.98 11.18 -19.37
C GLU A 287 6.51 9.75 -19.45
N TYR A 288 7.06 9.39 -20.60
CA TYR A 288 7.79 8.13 -20.75
C TYR A 288 9.13 8.18 -20.05
N VAL A 289 9.52 7.08 -19.43
CA VAL A 289 10.87 6.87 -18.88
C VAL A 289 11.43 5.56 -19.41
N ARG A 290 12.62 5.58 -19.98
CA ARG A 290 13.30 4.35 -20.36
C ARG A 290 13.76 3.60 -19.10
N THR A 291 13.30 2.37 -18.94
CA THR A 291 13.66 1.49 -17.81
C THR A 291 14.65 0.40 -18.23
N ASN A 292 14.61 -0.02 -19.52
CA ASN A 292 15.47 -1.08 -20.06
C ASN A 292 15.67 -0.87 -21.57
N THR A 293 16.06 -1.93 -22.29
CA THR A 293 16.08 -1.94 -23.77
C THR A 293 14.68 -1.71 -24.31
N VAL A 294 14.50 -0.66 -25.11
CA VAL A 294 13.19 -0.28 -25.63
C VAL A 294 12.80 -1.17 -26.81
N VAL A 295 11.68 -1.85 -26.70
CA VAL A 295 11.00 -2.53 -27.80
C VAL A 295 9.77 -1.71 -28.18
N PRO A 296 9.66 -1.25 -29.45
CA PRO A 296 8.52 -0.44 -29.90
C PRO A 296 7.18 -1.16 -29.72
N GLY A 297 6.16 -0.40 -29.42
CA GLY A 297 4.80 -0.90 -29.21
C GLY A 297 3.88 0.16 -28.62
N SER A 298 2.67 -0.23 -28.25
CA SER A 298 1.73 0.64 -27.55
C SER A 298 2.11 0.77 -26.07
N VAL A 299 1.80 1.92 -25.48
CA VAL A 299 1.95 2.16 -24.03
C VAL A 299 0.59 2.55 -23.46
N GLN A 300 0.17 1.83 -22.43
CA GLN A 300 -1.05 2.11 -21.69
C GLN A 300 -0.86 1.71 -20.24
N THR A 301 -1.24 2.60 -19.32
CA THR A 301 -1.28 2.34 -17.88
C THR A 301 -2.56 2.87 -17.28
N ALA A 302 -2.95 2.33 -16.15
CA ALA A 302 -4.05 2.82 -15.34
C ALA A 302 -3.54 3.22 -13.96
N VAL A 303 -3.99 4.38 -13.48
CA VAL A 303 -3.69 4.92 -12.15
C VAL A 303 -5.01 5.17 -11.44
N THR A 304 -5.16 4.62 -10.25
CA THR A 304 -6.31 4.86 -9.39
C THR A 304 -6.03 6.06 -8.50
N ILE A 305 -7.01 6.95 -8.37
CA ILE A 305 -6.95 8.14 -7.53
C ILE A 305 -8.02 8.00 -6.45
N ASN A 306 -7.59 7.90 -5.20
CA ASN A 306 -8.47 7.99 -4.04
C ASN A 306 -8.37 9.40 -3.47
N MET A 307 -9.50 9.94 -3.03
CA MET A 307 -9.55 11.31 -2.53
C MET A 307 -10.11 11.35 -1.11
N LEU A 308 -9.39 12.01 -0.21
CA LEU A 308 -9.81 12.29 1.16
C LEU A 308 -10.05 13.80 1.31
N TYR A 309 -10.96 14.18 2.19
CA TYR A 309 -11.33 15.57 2.43
C TYR A 309 -11.19 15.91 3.90
N GLN A 310 -10.64 17.09 4.18
CA GLN A 310 -10.50 17.62 5.54
C GLN A 310 -11.00 19.07 5.63
#